data_c1e71c8ff02c7dfa4a456a393742ffb5
#
_entry.id   c1e71c8ff02c7dfa4a456a393742ffb5
#
_cell.length_a   1.000
_cell.length_b   1.000
_cell.length_c   1.000
_cell.angle_alpha   90.00
_cell.angle_beta   90.00
_cell.angle_gamma   90.00
#
_symmetry.space_group_name_H-M   'P 1'
#
loop_
_entity.id
_entity.type
_entity.pdbx_description
1 polymer ?
#
loop_
_entity_poly.entity_id
_entity_poly.type
_entity_poly.pdbx_seq_one_letter_code
_entity_poly.pdbx_strand_id
1 'polypeptide(L)'
;MNNYRNILAATLLLVASAGFAQWNTDSTEIDSYERFRIGGYGEAVAAFKDYGTNRFYGGSEGNTRIHRNTISVPRFVLAGDYKFNRHWNVGVEIEFESGGTGTAVEIENSENGEYETEIEKGGEVAIEQFHITYHLNQYFNVRAGHIIVPVGLNNAHHEPICFFGTVRPEGETSIIPNTWHETGLSLFGQAGKKWASFNWEAQVVAGLNANGFDRNNWVKKGKQGFFEKDNFTSPGYVLRLNYTGVPGLRLGASWYHCQNAASNSDKPTTYSFNVPVNLWNVDAQYQNRYAIVRGNILSGKVGNSMLLSARNVRQSNASPYTKTAPIASKAVSYGIEGGVRLKGFFHNTKAPDIIPFARYEYYNAQEKGETGQTMEARLKTSMWTFGLNYKPIPYIIVKADYTTRRIGGGKYNSENEFALGIAFTGWFKGKKRFDTK
;
A
#
# COMPACT_ATOMS: atom_id res chain seq x y z
N MET A 1 -8.27 11.77 44.53
CA MET A 1 -8.23 12.44 43.22
C MET A 1 -6.98 12.12 42.36
N ASN A 2 -6.05 11.30 42.85
CA ASN A 2 -4.81 11.00 42.09
C ASN A 2 -4.86 9.74 41.21
N ASN A 3 -5.90 8.91 41.30
CA ASN A 3 -5.96 7.65 40.54
C ASN A 3 -6.44 7.82 39.08
N TYR A 4 -7.12 8.90 38.75
CA TYR A 4 -7.61 9.14 37.39
C TYR A 4 -6.55 9.70 36.44
N ARG A 5 -5.52 10.39 36.96
CA ARG A 5 -4.40 10.91 36.13
C ARG A 5 -3.48 9.80 35.64
N ASN A 6 -3.29 8.76 36.43
CA ASN A 6 -2.43 7.61 36.06
C ASN A 6 -3.14 6.66 35.09
N ILE A 7 -4.46 6.58 35.11
CA ILE A 7 -5.25 5.81 34.16
C ILE A 7 -5.27 6.51 32.79
N LEU A 8 -5.37 7.84 32.75
CA LEU A 8 -5.29 8.61 31.49
C LEU A 8 -3.89 8.53 30.85
N ALA A 9 -2.82 8.57 31.65
CA ALA A 9 -1.45 8.44 31.14
C ALA A 9 -1.14 7.03 30.63
N ALA A 10 -1.68 5.98 31.27
CA ALA A 10 -1.51 4.61 30.81
C ALA A 10 -2.35 4.31 29.55
N THR A 11 -3.48 4.98 29.35
CA THR A 11 -4.31 4.82 28.14
C THR A 11 -3.69 5.55 26.94
N LEU A 12 -3.01 6.68 27.16
CA LEU A 12 -2.26 7.40 26.11
C LEU A 12 -0.99 6.66 25.66
N LEU A 13 -0.35 5.89 26.54
CA LEU A 13 0.83 5.08 26.17
C LEU A 13 0.49 3.80 25.39
N LEU A 14 -0.76 3.31 25.43
CA LEU A 14 -1.21 2.13 24.69
C LEU A 14 -1.72 2.43 23.28
N VAL A 15 -1.99 3.69 22.95
CA VAL A 15 -2.40 4.13 21.60
C VAL A 15 -1.19 4.40 20.69
N ALA A 16 -0.01 4.62 21.27
CA ALA A 16 1.22 4.92 20.52
C ALA A 16 1.89 3.71 19.83
N SER A 17 1.38 2.49 19.99
CA SER A 17 2.06 1.29 19.47
C SER A 17 1.48 0.70 18.18
N ALA A 18 0.51 1.34 17.54
CA ALA A 18 -0.15 0.84 16.34
C ALA A 18 0.01 1.73 15.10
N GLY A 19 0.95 2.65 15.11
CA GLY A 19 1.06 3.67 14.08
C GLY A 19 2.45 3.78 13.46
N PHE A 20 3.00 2.70 12.89
CA PHE A 20 4.22 2.82 12.08
C PHE A 20 3.94 3.23 10.62
N ALA A 21 2.72 3.15 10.16
CA ALA A 21 2.35 3.33 8.78
C ALA A 21 2.18 4.76 8.30
N GLN A 22 2.40 5.68 9.10
CA GLN A 22 2.65 7.05 8.70
C GLN A 22 3.86 7.48 9.49
N TRP A 23 4.89 7.89 8.81
CA TRP A 23 5.84 8.86 9.30
C TRP A 23 5.03 10.13 9.57
N ASN A 24 3.90 9.94 10.24
CA ASN A 24 3.12 11.01 10.79
C ASN A 24 4.00 11.61 11.84
N THR A 25 4.54 12.69 11.49
CA THR A 25 4.98 13.74 12.36
C THR A 25 3.80 14.18 13.24
N ASP A 26 3.27 13.25 14.00
CA ASP A 26 2.58 13.62 15.21
C ASP A 26 3.62 14.37 16.03
N SER A 27 3.36 15.62 16.36
CA SER A 27 4.27 16.44 17.14
C SER A 27 4.72 15.75 18.45
N THR A 28 3.90 14.79 18.93
CA THR A 28 4.21 13.92 20.06
C THR A 28 5.24 12.84 19.75
N GLU A 29 5.38 12.38 18.51
CA GLU A 29 6.41 11.41 18.11
C GLU A 29 7.77 12.06 17.89
N ILE A 30 7.81 13.31 17.44
CA ILE A 30 9.06 14.05 17.26
C ILE A 30 9.81 14.18 18.59
N ASP A 31 9.11 14.33 19.68
CA ASP A 31 9.70 14.41 21.01
C ASP A 31 10.06 13.04 21.61
N SER A 32 9.67 11.94 20.94
CA SER A 32 9.84 10.57 21.47
C SER A 32 11.26 10.01 21.35
N TYR A 33 12.13 10.63 20.53
CA TYR A 33 13.54 10.25 20.37
C TYR A 33 14.44 11.49 20.35
N GLU A 34 15.68 11.38 20.75
CA GLU A 34 16.58 12.55 20.90
C GLU A 34 16.94 13.17 19.54
N ARG A 35 17.79 12.51 18.74
CA ARG A 35 18.23 13.02 17.43
C ARG A 35 18.15 11.99 16.31
N PHE A 36 18.24 10.72 16.64
CA PHE A 36 18.36 9.64 15.68
C PHE A 36 17.51 8.45 16.09
N ARG A 37 16.82 7.87 15.14
CA ARG A 37 16.20 6.55 15.26
C ARG A 37 16.43 5.75 13.98
N ILE A 38 16.59 4.44 14.13
CA ILE A 38 16.61 3.47 13.05
C ILE A 38 15.60 2.40 13.33
N GLY A 39 14.98 1.87 12.31
CA GLY A 39 13.98 0.84 12.43
C GLY A 39 13.70 0.20 11.10
N GLY A 40 12.56 -0.45 11.01
CA GLY A 40 12.12 -1.08 9.79
C GLY A 40 11.10 -2.18 10.03
N TYR A 41 10.81 -2.90 8.98
CA TYR A 41 9.93 -4.06 9.00
C TYR A 41 10.36 -5.06 7.93
N GLY A 42 9.86 -6.27 8.03
CA GLY A 42 10.08 -7.31 7.05
C GLY A 42 9.15 -8.48 7.25
N GLU A 43 8.99 -9.28 6.22
CA GLU A 43 8.09 -10.43 6.24
C GLU A 43 8.64 -11.61 5.43
N ALA A 44 8.32 -12.82 5.87
CA ALA A 44 8.52 -14.04 5.12
C ALA A 44 7.19 -14.78 5.03
N VAL A 45 6.86 -15.30 3.84
CA VAL A 45 5.56 -15.89 3.54
C VAL A 45 5.74 -17.22 2.80
N ALA A 46 5.04 -18.26 3.25
CA ALA A 46 4.83 -19.49 2.53
C ALA A 46 3.36 -19.55 2.08
N ALA A 47 3.11 -19.76 0.79
CA ALA A 47 1.77 -19.77 0.21
C ALA A 47 1.55 -21.04 -0.61
N PHE A 48 0.40 -21.68 -0.40
CA PHE A 48 -0.04 -22.91 -1.05
C PHE A 48 -1.29 -22.59 -1.87
N LYS A 49 -1.10 -22.43 -3.18
CA LYS A 49 -2.11 -21.86 -4.09
C LYS A 49 -2.74 -22.95 -4.95
N ASP A 50 -4.06 -22.95 -4.99
CA ASP A 50 -4.87 -23.70 -5.93
C ASP A 50 -5.57 -22.71 -6.86
N TYR A 51 -5.04 -22.52 -8.04
CA TYR A 51 -5.59 -21.63 -9.07
C TYR A 51 -6.79 -22.22 -9.81
N GLY A 52 -7.23 -23.42 -9.41
CA GLY A 52 -8.27 -24.12 -10.11
C GLY A 52 -7.86 -24.53 -11.55
N THR A 53 -8.82 -24.77 -12.40
CA THR A 53 -8.59 -25.19 -13.78
C THR A 53 -8.31 -24.01 -14.72
N ASN A 54 -8.36 -22.78 -14.23
CA ASN A 54 -8.51 -21.68 -15.14
C ASN A 54 -8.10 -20.30 -14.64
N ARG A 55 -6.84 -20.18 -14.31
CA ARG A 55 -6.29 -18.91 -13.84
C ARG A 55 -6.44 -17.73 -14.84
N PHE A 56 -6.32 -17.98 -16.14
CA PHE A 56 -6.13 -16.90 -17.11
C PHE A 56 -7.27 -16.70 -18.09
N TYR A 57 -7.99 -17.75 -18.52
CA TYR A 57 -8.87 -17.68 -19.68
C TYR A 57 -10.26 -18.32 -19.50
N GLY A 58 -10.63 -18.70 -18.30
CA GLY A 58 -11.88 -19.35 -18.09
C GLY A 58 -11.88 -20.80 -18.59
N GLY A 59 -11.06 -21.73 -18.07
CA GLY A 59 -10.88 -23.12 -18.50
C GLY A 59 -12.09 -23.88 -18.97
N SER A 60 -11.84 -24.97 -19.61
CA SER A 60 -12.88 -25.91 -20.03
C SER A 60 -12.97 -27.05 -19.02
N GLU A 61 -14.12 -27.72 -19.01
CA GLU A 61 -14.29 -28.93 -18.23
C GLU A 61 -13.22 -29.96 -18.59
N GLY A 62 -12.63 -30.58 -17.59
CA GLY A 62 -11.55 -31.57 -17.78
C GLY A 62 -10.11 -31.01 -17.81
N ASN A 63 -9.92 -29.71 -17.74
CA ASN A 63 -8.58 -29.14 -17.59
C ASN A 63 -7.96 -29.49 -16.23
N THR A 64 -6.65 -29.67 -16.21
CA THR A 64 -5.90 -29.94 -14.98
C THR A 64 -5.93 -28.71 -14.06
N ARG A 65 -6.11 -28.94 -12.76
CA ARG A 65 -5.99 -27.89 -11.75
C ARG A 65 -4.53 -27.45 -11.65
N ILE A 66 -4.32 -26.14 -11.48
CA ILE A 66 -2.98 -25.55 -11.36
C ILE A 66 -2.71 -25.28 -9.89
N HIS A 67 -1.74 -26.00 -9.32
CA HIS A 67 -1.25 -25.78 -7.97
C HIS A 67 0.13 -25.13 -8.02
N ARG A 68 0.38 -24.23 -7.07
CA ARG A 68 1.68 -23.62 -6.91
C ARG A 68 1.97 -23.32 -5.45
N ASN A 69 3.03 -23.92 -4.94
CA ASN A 69 3.53 -23.63 -3.60
C ASN A 69 4.73 -22.69 -3.73
N THR A 70 4.78 -21.67 -2.91
CA THR A 70 5.85 -20.66 -2.92
C THR A 70 6.31 -20.35 -1.51
N ILE A 71 7.58 -20.07 -1.36
CA ILE A 71 8.14 -19.42 -0.18
C ILE A 71 8.89 -18.17 -0.64
N SER A 72 8.74 -17.09 0.07
CA SER A 72 9.32 -15.80 -0.33
C SER A 72 9.61 -14.91 0.88
N VAL A 73 10.53 -13.98 0.68
CA VAL A 73 10.70 -12.78 1.52
C VAL A 73 10.24 -11.60 0.65
N PRO A 74 8.94 -11.25 0.68
CA PRO A 74 8.40 -10.24 -0.23
C PRO A 74 9.12 -8.91 -0.11
N ARG A 75 9.44 -8.49 1.13
CA ARG A 75 10.15 -7.24 1.38
C ARG A 75 10.81 -7.20 2.74
N PHE A 76 11.87 -6.43 2.77
CA PHE A 76 12.56 -5.98 3.96
C PHE A 76 12.83 -4.50 3.82
N VAL A 77 12.49 -3.71 4.83
CA VAL A 77 12.60 -2.25 4.79
C VAL A 77 13.44 -1.75 5.94
N LEU A 78 14.36 -0.86 5.63
CA LEU A 78 15.14 -0.09 6.60
C LEU A 78 14.66 1.35 6.61
N ALA A 79 14.39 1.85 7.80
CA ALA A 79 13.92 3.19 8.02
C ALA A 79 14.83 3.96 8.98
N GLY A 80 15.07 5.23 8.72
CA GLY A 80 15.89 6.08 9.54
C GLY A 80 15.41 7.52 9.56
N ASP A 81 15.47 8.14 10.75
CA ASP A 81 15.21 9.56 10.95
C ASP A 81 16.37 10.25 11.64
N TYR A 82 16.62 11.49 11.25
CA TYR A 82 17.56 12.36 11.94
C TYR A 82 16.98 13.76 12.14
N LYS A 83 17.00 14.25 13.39
CA LYS A 83 16.62 15.61 13.75
C LYS A 83 17.86 16.50 13.78
N PHE A 84 17.93 17.47 12.90
CA PHE A 84 18.93 18.54 12.99
C PHE A 84 18.68 19.43 14.20
N ASN A 85 17.41 19.77 14.40
CA ASN A 85 16.90 20.52 15.55
C ASN A 85 15.38 20.25 15.69
N ARG A 86 14.69 20.98 16.57
CA ARG A 86 13.23 20.81 16.79
C ARG A 86 12.35 21.15 15.59
N HIS A 87 12.87 21.83 14.59
CA HIS A 87 12.12 22.24 13.40
C HIS A 87 12.45 21.42 12.17
N TRP A 88 13.68 20.94 12.04
CA TRP A 88 14.16 20.26 10.84
C TRP A 88 14.48 18.80 11.12
N ASN A 89 13.89 17.92 10.33
CA ASN A 89 14.30 16.52 10.28
C ASN A 89 14.39 16.02 8.84
N VAL A 90 15.18 14.98 8.65
CA VAL A 90 15.24 14.16 7.44
C VAL A 90 14.74 12.77 7.78
N GLY A 91 13.98 12.17 6.87
CA GLY A 91 13.54 10.78 6.93
C GLY A 91 13.93 10.04 5.67
N VAL A 92 14.31 8.78 5.83
CA VAL A 92 14.63 7.87 4.72
C VAL A 92 14.05 6.50 4.99
N GLU A 93 13.55 5.86 3.93
CA GLU A 93 13.07 4.49 3.93
C GLU A 93 13.56 3.79 2.67
N ILE A 94 14.26 2.65 2.85
CA ILE A 94 14.85 1.86 1.76
C ILE A 94 14.19 0.50 1.79
N GLU A 95 13.49 0.16 0.73
CA GLU A 95 12.84 -1.13 0.53
C GLU A 95 13.72 -2.07 -0.29
N PHE A 96 13.79 -3.31 0.17
CA PHE A 96 14.39 -4.44 -0.54
C PHE A 96 13.24 -5.41 -0.86
N GLU A 97 12.75 -5.37 -2.09
CA GLU A 97 11.75 -6.34 -2.55
C GLU A 97 12.42 -7.63 -3.01
N SER A 98 11.89 -8.77 -2.56
CA SER A 98 12.36 -10.11 -2.94
C SER A 98 13.86 -10.33 -2.75
N GLY A 99 14.46 -9.66 -1.75
CA GLY A 99 15.88 -9.72 -1.42
C GLY A 99 16.81 -9.10 -2.47
N GLY A 100 16.25 -8.32 -3.40
CA GLY A 100 16.85 -8.09 -4.66
C GLY A 100 17.78 -6.93 -4.85
N THR A 101 18.51 -7.03 -5.92
CA THR A 101 19.42 -6.01 -6.48
C THR A 101 18.95 -5.55 -7.87
N GLY A 102 17.75 -5.93 -8.30
CA GLY A 102 17.22 -5.64 -9.62
C GLY A 102 17.37 -6.81 -10.60
N THR A 103 17.03 -6.57 -11.86
CA THR A 103 17.17 -7.53 -12.93
C THR A 103 18.58 -7.44 -13.49
N ALA A 104 19.34 -8.55 -13.41
CA ALA A 104 20.62 -8.67 -14.11
C ALA A 104 20.39 -9.29 -15.51
N VAL A 105 21.08 -8.76 -16.49
CA VAL A 105 21.18 -9.37 -17.82
C VAL A 105 22.59 -9.94 -17.91
N GLU A 106 22.69 -11.27 -17.89
CA GLU A 106 23.95 -11.97 -18.11
C GLU A 106 24.03 -12.44 -19.56
N ILE A 107 25.21 -12.27 -20.14
CA ILE A 107 25.52 -12.81 -21.46
C ILE A 107 26.44 -14.00 -21.21
N GLU A 108 25.88 -15.19 -21.26
CA GLU A 108 26.64 -16.41 -21.12
C GLU A 108 27.16 -16.87 -22.49
N ASN A 109 28.39 -17.34 -22.48
CA ASN A 109 28.99 -18.00 -23.64
C ASN A 109 28.64 -19.47 -23.54
N SER A 110 27.63 -19.93 -24.29
CA SER A 110 27.24 -21.33 -24.29
C SER A 110 28.39 -22.24 -24.75
N GLU A 111 28.37 -23.49 -24.33
CA GLU A 111 29.40 -24.49 -24.71
C GLU A 111 29.55 -24.68 -26.23
N ASN A 112 28.61 -24.24 -27.03
CA ASN A 112 28.60 -24.29 -28.49
C ASN A 112 29.09 -22.99 -29.18
N GLY A 113 29.53 -21.97 -28.40
CA GLY A 113 30.02 -20.70 -28.95
C GLY A 113 28.91 -19.73 -29.36
N GLU A 114 27.67 -20.02 -29.02
CA GLU A 114 26.56 -19.08 -29.15
C GLU A 114 26.42 -18.28 -27.85
N TYR A 115 26.10 -16.98 -27.97
CA TYR A 115 25.83 -16.14 -26.81
C TYR A 115 24.37 -16.29 -26.41
N GLU A 116 24.12 -16.75 -25.20
CA GLU A 116 22.80 -16.74 -24.60
C GLU A 116 22.66 -15.53 -23.71
N THR A 117 21.54 -14.86 -23.82
CA THR A 117 21.20 -13.75 -22.94
C THR A 117 20.24 -14.30 -21.89
N GLU A 118 20.74 -14.47 -20.66
CA GLU A 118 19.91 -14.84 -19.52
C GLU A 118 19.47 -13.58 -18.77
N ILE A 119 18.18 -13.49 -18.49
CA ILE A 119 17.60 -12.44 -17.65
C ILE A 119 17.30 -13.02 -16.29
N GLU A 120 18.21 -12.85 -15.35
CA GLU A 120 17.93 -13.14 -13.96
C GLU A 120 16.96 -12.10 -13.40
N LYS A 121 15.79 -12.58 -13.01
CA LYS A 121 14.80 -11.76 -12.31
C LYS A 121 15.15 -11.73 -10.83
N GLY A 122 15.97 -10.77 -10.43
CA GLY A 122 16.18 -10.41 -9.02
C GLY A 122 14.99 -9.65 -8.43
N GLY A 123 15.12 -9.24 -7.20
CA GLY A 123 14.22 -8.28 -6.58
C GLY A 123 14.52 -6.83 -6.98
N GLU A 124 14.02 -5.89 -6.19
CA GLU A 124 14.25 -4.46 -6.38
C GLU A 124 14.81 -3.86 -5.08
N VAL A 125 15.71 -2.88 -5.20
CA VAL A 125 16.10 -2.01 -4.10
C VAL A 125 15.69 -0.60 -4.48
N ALA A 126 14.75 -0.04 -3.72
CA ALA A 126 14.22 1.27 -3.99
C ALA A 126 14.26 2.15 -2.73
N ILE A 127 14.45 3.44 -2.92
CA ILE A 127 14.16 4.42 -1.87
C ILE A 127 12.64 4.63 -1.89
N GLU A 128 11.96 4.11 -0.88
CA GLU A 128 10.51 4.27 -0.76
C GLU A 128 10.14 5.67 -0.30
N GLN A 129 10.94 6.24 0.60
CA GLN A 129 10.82 7.62 1.04
C GLN A 129 12.19 8.25 1.24
N PHE A 130 12.30 9.50 0.84
CA PHE A 130 13.40 10.40 1.21
C PHE A 130 12.86 11.82 1.26
N HIS A 131 12.82 12.41 2.45
CA HIS A 131 12.23 13.71 2.60
C HIS A 131 12.91 14.56 3.69
N ILE A 132 12.79 15.86 3.51
CA ILE A 132 13.14 16.86 4.51
C ILE A 132 11.85 17.50 4.97
N THR A 133 11.65 17.58 6.29
CA THR A 133 10.47 18.17 6.90
C THR A 133 10.86 19.38 7.75
N TYR A 134 10.09 20.46 7.59
CA TYR A 134 10.13 21.63 8.45
C TYR A 134 8.86 21.71 9.30
N HIS A 135 9.03 21.67 10.61
CA HIS A 135 7.95 21.78 11.59
C HIS A 135 7.80 23.24 12.04
N LEU A 136 6.74 23.91 11.56
CA LEU A 136 6.46 25.27 11.97
C LEU A 136 5.67 25.29 13.29
N ASN A 137 4.57 24.54 13.35
CA ASN A 137 3.71 24.37 14.53
C ASN A 137 2.80 23.14 14.36
N GLN A 138 1.91 22.86 15.30
CA GLN A 138 1.01 21.71 15.20
C GLN A 138 0.02 21.80 14.02
N TYR A 139 -0.29 23.00 13.52
CA TYR A 139 -1.27 23.20 12.47
C TYR A 139 -0.69 23.13 11.07
N PHE A 140 0.58 23.55 10.91
CA PHE A 140 1.24 23.70 9.62
C PHE A 140 2.67 23.19 9.66
N ASN A 141 2.96 22.24 8.80
CA ASN A 141 4.28 21.69 8.57
C ASN A 141 4.48 21.53 7.07
N VAL A 142 5.72 21.51 6.62
CA VAL A 142 6.08 21.37 5.21
C VAL A 142 7.02 20.18 5.07
N ARG A 143 6.77 19.34 4.11
CA ARG A 143 7.64 18.21 3.75
C ARG A 143 7.93 18.27 2.25
N ALA A 144 9.18 18.11 1.87
CA ALA A 144 9.63 18.08 0.48
C ALA A 144 10.53 16.87 0.23
N GLY A 145 10.42 16.26 -0.93
CA GLY A 145 11.19 15.10 -1.35
C GLY A 145 10.33 14.01 -1.95
N HIS A 146 10.75 12.77 -1.80
CA HIS A 146 10.00 11.59 -2.21
C HIS A 146 9.13 11.12 -1.05
N ILE A 147 7.82 11.17 -1.22
CA ILE A 147 6.85 11.08 -0.13
C ILE A 147 5.69 10.16 -0.48
N ILE A 148 5.09 9.53 0.52
CA ILE A 148 3.88 8.72 0.33
C ILE A 148 2.72 9.61 -0.13
N VAL A 149 1.99 9.15 -1.14
CA VAL A 149 0.72 9.72 -1.60
C VAL A 149 -0.41 9.13 -0.76
N PRO A 150 -1.07 9.87 0.14
CA PRO A 150 -1.96 9.32 1.17
C PRO A 150 -3.37 9.00 0.62
N VAL A 151 -3.45 8.27 -0.49
CA VAL A 151 -4.69 7.76 -1.09
C VAL A 151 -4.83 6.29 -0.78
N GLY A 152 -5.94 5.91 -0.17
CA GLY A 152 -6.18 4.53 0.25
C GLY A 152 -5.85 4.27 1.72
N LEU A 153 -6.39 3.18 2.24
CA LEU A 153 -6.14 2.72 3.60
C LEU A 153 -4.82 1.95 3.69
N ASN A 154 -4.63 0.99 2.79
CA ASN A 154 -3.48 0.08 2.82
C ASN A 154 -2.22 0.72 2.24
N ASN A 155 -2.37 1.66 1.32
CA ASN A 155 -1.25 2.42 0.80
C ASN A 155 -0.61 3.29 1.88
N ALA A 156 -1.43 3.97 2.69
CA ALA A 156 -0.95 4.78 3.81
C ALA A 156 -0.54 3.95 5.04
N HIS A 157 -0.88 2.65 5.11
CA HIS A 157 -0.65 1.76 6.25
C HIS A 157 -0.25 0.38 5.73
N HIS A 158 0.94 0.29 5.13
CA HIS A 158 1.36 -0.85 4.33
C HIS A 158 2.28 -1.84 5.06
N GLU A 159 2.68 -1.54 6.29
CA GLU A 159 3.51 -2.47 7.06
C GLU A 159 2.73 -3.74 7.44
N PRO A 160 3.43 -4.87 7.55
CA PRO A 160 2.80 -6.17 7.80
C PRO A 160 1.95 -6.25 9.07
N ILE A 161 2.23 -5.40 10.05
CA ILE A 161 1.45 -5.33 11.30
C ILE A 161 0.11 -4.61 11.12
N CYS A 162 -0.05 -3.82 10.07
CA CYS A 162 -1.21 -2.96 9.84
C CYS A 162 -2.38 -3.65 9.17
N PHE A 163 -2.22 -4.88 8.70
CA PHE A 163 -3.28 -5.70 8.10
C PHE A 163 -3.24 -7.13 8.66
N PHE A 164 -4.37 -7.84 8.61
CA PHE A 164 -4.47 -9.16 9.25
C PHE A 164 -3.88 -10.29 8.40
N GLY A 165 -4.13 -10.30 7.08
CA GLY A 165 -3.68 -11.38 6.21
C GLY A 165 -2.15 -11.50 6.11
N THR A 166 -1.65 -12.61 5.59
CA THR A 166 -0.25 -12.80 5.25
C THR A 166 0.21 -11.86 4.15
N VAL A 167 -0.73 -11.49 3.26
CA VAL A 167 -0.54 -10.48 2.23
C VAL A 167 -1.46 -9.29 2.44
N ARG A 168 -1.06 -8.13 1.91
CA ARG A 168 -1.89 -6.91 1.89
C ARG A 168 -3.25 -7.20 1.26
N PRO A 169 -4.32 -6.47 1.66
CA PRO A 169 -5.58 -6.49 0.93
C PRO A 169 -5.36 -6.22 -0.56
N GLU A 170 -5.91 -7.10 -1.41
CA GLU A 170 -5.66 -7.06 -2.86
C GLU A 170 -6.41 -5.93 -3.57
N GLY A 171 -7.59 -5.58 -3.07
CA GLY A 171 -8.49 -4.70 -3.79
C GLY A 171 -7.90 -3.34 -4.11
N GLU A 172 -7.32 -2.69 -3.12
CA GLU A 172 -6.69 -1.37 -3.28
C GLU A 172 -5.42 -1.50 -4.13
N THR A 173 -4.57 -2.47 -3.81
CA THR A 173 -3.27 -2.68 -4.46
C THR A 173 -3.38 -3.22 -5.89
N SER A 174 -4.57 -3.59 -6.34
CA SER A 174 -4.82 -4.02 -7.71
C SER A 174 -5.13 -2.86 -8.66
N ILE A 175 -5.63 -1.73 -8.17
CA ILE A 175 -6.11 -0.64 -9.01
C ILE A 175 -5.33 0.67 -8.87
N ILE A 176 -4.64 0.89 -7.76
CA ILE A 176 -3.71 2.02 -7.58
C ILE A 176 -2.30 1.52 -7.29
N PRO A 177 -1.25 2.36 -7.42
CA PRO A 177 0.11 1.98 -7.10
C PRO A 177 0.24 1.41 -5.68
N ASN A 178 1.03 0.35 -5.53
CA ASN A 178 1.37 -0.21 -4.21
C ASN A 178 2.41 0.68 -3.56
N THR A 179 2.24 0.94 -2.26
CA THR A 179 3.12 1.85 -1.54
C THR A 179 3.37 3.08 -2.41
N TRP A 180 2.29 3.77 -2.74
CA TRP A 180 2.33 4.86 -3.71
C TRP A 180 3.11 6.03 -3.13
N HIS A 181 4.25 6.32 -3.71
CA HIS A 181 5.12 7.42 -3.34
C HIS A 181 5.54 8.17 -4.61
N GLU A 182 5.68 9.47 -4.51
CA GLU A 182 6.04 10.37 -5.60
C GLU A 182 6.91 11.52 -5.09
N THR A 183 7.68 12.11 -5.96
CA THR A 183 8.47 13.31 -5.65
C THR A 183 7.58 14.56 -5.64
N GLY A 184 7.67 15.34 -4.56
CA GLY A 184 6.85 16.55 -4.45
C GLY A 184 6.92 17.27 -3.11
N LEU A 185 5.85 18.03 -2.85
CA LEU A 185 5.70 18.86 -1.66
C LEU A 185 4.41 18.49 -0.94
N SER A 186 4.48 18.39 0.38
CA SER A 186 3.34 18.20 1.28
C SER A 186 3.26 19.33 2.30
N LEU A 187 2.03 19.84 2.49
CA LEU A 187 1.62 20.66 3.62
C LEU A 187 0.72 19.81 4.49
N PHE A 188 0.97 19.75 5.78
CA PHE A 188 0.19 18.91 6.69
C PHE A 188 0.15 19.47 8.11
N GLY A 189 -0.81 18.98 8.89
CA GLY A 189 -0.94 19.39 10.27
C GLY A 189 -2.15 18.78 10.97
N GLN A 190 -2.35 19.22 12.21
CA GLN A 190 -3.46 18.82 13.05
C GLN A 190 -4.32 20.03 13.35
N ALA A 191 -5.64 19.87 13.32
CA ALA A 191 -6.59 20.91 13.64
C ALA A 191 -7.61 20.41 14.68
N GLY A 192 -8.15 21.33 15.45
CA GLY A 192 -9.14 21.00 16.46
C GLY A 192 -8.59 20.48 17.78
N LYS A 193 -9.49 20.06 18.66
CA LYS A 193 -9.17 19.54 20.00
C LYS A 193 -10.25 18.57 20.46
N LYS A 194 -9.85 17.59 21.29
CA LYS A 194 -10.77 16.60 21.89
C LYS A 194 -11.58 15.88 20.78
N TRP A 195 -12.90 15.86 20.89
CA TRP A 195 -13.81 15.22 19.93
C TRP A 195 -13.79 15.83 18.52
N ALA A 196 -13.34 17.07 18.35
CA ALA A 196 -13.20 17.75 17.05
C ALA A 196 -11.73 17.77 16.58
N SER A 197 -11.02 16.67 16.72
CA SER A 197 -9.62 16.52 16.29
C SER A 197 -9.54 15.96 14.88
N PHE A 198 -8.71 16.61 14.02
CA PHE A 198 -8.50 16.25 12.63
C PHE A 198 -7.03 16.36 12.28
N ASN A 199 -6.55 15.42 11.46
CA ASN A 199 -5.27 15.53 10.76
C ASN A 199 -5.56 15.77 9.28
N TRP A 200 -4.82 16.69 8.67
CA TRP A 200 -4.99 17.03 7.26
C TRP A 200 -3.65 17.03 6.54
N GLU A 201 -3.70 16.73 5.26
CA GLU A 201 -2.55 16.76 4.38
C GLU A 201 -2.97 17.17 2.98
N ALA A 202 -2.20 18.09 2.36
CA ALA A 202 -2.36 18.54 0.99
C ALA A 202 -1.02 18.41 0.27
N GLN A 203 -1.00 17.76 -0.89
CA GLN A 203 0.23 17.52 -1.64
C GLN A 203 0.13 18.01 -3.09
N VAL A 204 1.29 18.40 -3.62
CA VAL A 204 1.55 18.55 -5.05
C VAL A 204 2.74 17.67 -5.38
N VAL A 205 2.52 16.65 -6.19
CA VAL A 205 3.50 15.59 -6.48
C VAL A 205 3.61 15.34 -7.98
N ALA A 206 4.61 14.58 -8.42
CA ALA A 206 4.65 14.07 -9.79
C ALA A 206 3.32 13.36 -10.09
N GLY A 207 2.70 13.70 -11.22
CA GLY A 207 1.40 13.14 -11.59
C GLY A 207 1.56 11.77 -12.27
N LEU A 208 0.51 10.97 -12.22
CA LEU A 208 0.50 9.68 -12.91
C LEU A 208 0.82 9.81 -14.39
N ASN A 209 1.53 8.82 -14.93
CA ASN A 209 1.89 8.69 -16.33
C ASN A 209 0.98 7.67 -17.04
N ALA A 210 0.25 8.12 -18.06
CA ALA A 210 -0.71 7.28 -18.79
C ALA A 210 -0.08 6.10 -19.56
N ASN A 211 1.24 6.12 -19.81
CA ASN A 211 1.93 4.98 -20.41
C ASN A 211 1.88 3.71 -19.56
N GLY A 212 1.79 3.87 -18.24
CA GLY A 212 1.66 2.75 -17.31
C GLY A 212 0.24 2.23 -17.14
N PHE A 213 -0.78 2.85 -17.75
CA PHE A 213 -2.15 2.38 -17.60
C PHE A 213 -2.40 1.13 -18.43
N ASP A 214 -2.97 0.11 -17.80
CA ASP A 214 -3.22 -1.15 -18.46
C ASP A 214 -4.62 -1.75 -18.13
N ARG A 215 -4.97 -2.81 -18.85
CA ARG A 215 -6.25 -3.51 -18.70
C ARG A 215 -6.43 -4.12 -17.31
N ASN A 216 -5.38 -4.71 -16.78
CA ASN A 216 -5.46 -5.56 -15.59
C ASN A 216 -5.34 -4.76 -14.29
N ASN A 217 -4.53 -3.70 -14.32
CA ASN A 217 -4.14 -2.94 -13.13
C ASN A 217 -4.58 -1.47 -13.19
N TRP A 218 -5.39 -1.12 -14.19
CA TRP A 218 -5.93 0.22 -14.38
C TRP A 218 -4.83 1.30 -14.35
N VAL A 219 -4.73 2.13 -13.27
CA VAL A 219 -3.72 3.20 -13.16
C VAL A 219 -2.49 2.80 -12.35
N LYS A 220 -2.44 1.59 -11.80
CA LYS A 220 -1.43 1.13 -10.84
C LYS A 220 0.02 1.34 -11.30
N LYS A 221 0.30 1.03 -12.55
CA LYS A 221 1.65 1.14 -13.13
C LYS A 221 1.97 2.55 -13.65
N GLY A 222 1.08 3.50 -13.41
CA GLY A 222 1.28 4.90 -13.80
C GLY A 222 2.09 5.71 -12.80
N LYS A 223 2.49 5.14 -11.65
CA LYS A 223 3.40 5.85 -10.72
C LYS A 223 4.72 6.15 -11.45
N GLN A 224 5.32 7.28 -11.10
CA GLN A 224 6.65 7.62 -11.52
C GLN A 224 7.65 7.17 -10.46
N GLY A 225 8.41 7.97 -9.85
CA GLY A 225 9.21 7.58 -8.68
C GLY A 225 10.45 6.74 -9.01
N PHE A 226 11.05 6.98 -10.20
CA PHE A 226 12.30 6.36 -10.61
C PHE A 226 13.52 7.15 -10.13
N PHE A 227 13.34 8.26 -9.41
CA PHE A 227 14.37 9.16 -8.89
C PHE A 227 15.28 9.80 -9.92
N GLU A 228 15.30 9.33 -11.14
CA GLU A 228 16.11 9.91 -12.18
C GLU A 228 15.48 11.20 -12.70
N LYS A 229 14.28 11.11 -13.25
CA LYS A 229 13.48 12.24 -13.73
C LYS A 229 12.01 11.87 -13.70
N ASP A 230 11.27 12.47 -12.80
CA ASP A 230 9.82 12.39 -12.81
C ASP A 230 9.24 13.54 -13.67
N ASN A 231 8.34 13.20 -14.58
CA ASN A 231 7.66 14.21 -15.38
C ASN A 231 6.64 14.97 -14.50
N PHE A 232 6.80 16.28 -14.46
CA PHE A 232 5.97 17.19 -13.67
C PHE A 232 5.13 18.14 -14.53
N THR A 233 4.88 17.77 -15.80
CA THR A 233 4.11 18.60 -16.75
C THR A 233 2.65 18.74 -16.33
N SER A 234 2.09 17.66 -15.76
CA SER A 234 0.76 17.65 -15.14
C SER A 234 0.87 17.08 -13.74
N PRO A 235 1.02 17.92 -12.72
CA PRO A 235 1.17 17.47 -11.35
C PRO A 235 -0.07 16.72 -10.83
N GLY A 236 0.17 15.86 -9.85
CA GLY A 236 -0.85 15.24 -9.03
C GLY A 236 -1.16 16.14 -7.82
N TYR A 237 -2.42 16.46 -7.60
CA TYR A 237 -2.91 17.14 -6.42
C TYR A 237 -3.58 16.14 -5.49
N VAL A 238 -3.22 16.17 -4.23
CA VAL A 238 -3.71 15.23 -3.23
C VAL A 238 -4.25 15.96 -2.02
N LEU A 239 -5.39 15.51 -1.53
CA LEU A 239 -5.96 15.97 -0.27
C LEU A 239 -6.29 14.74 0.59
N ARG A 240 -5.94 14.79 1.87
CA ARG A 240 -6.30 13.81 2.88
C ARG A 240 -6.82 14.51 4.13
N LEU A 241 -7.92 13.98 4.67
CA LEU A 241 -8.46 14.39 5.95
C LEU A 241 -8.73 13.15 6.80
N ASN A 242 -8.24 13.14 8.04
CA ASN A 242 -8.54 12.10 9.02
C ASN A 242 -9.19 12.72 10.24
N TYR A 243 -10.35 12.22 10.62
CA TYR A 243 -10.98 12.50 11.91
C TYR A 243 -10.42 11.54 12.96
N THR A 244 -9.97 12.07 14.09
CA THR A 244 -9.33 11.33 15.19
C THR A 244 -9.88 11.71 16.57
N GLY A 245 -11.04 12.35 16.62
CA GLY A 245 -11.62 12.90 17.85
C GLY A 245 -12.16 11.86 18.85
N VAL A 246 -12.40 10.63 18.41
CA VAL A 246 -12.84 9.53 19.28
C VAL A 246 -11.70 8.53 19.48
N PRO A 247 -11.32 8.22 20.74
CA PRO A 247 -10.25 7.26 20.99
C PRO A 247 -10.48 5.91 20.32
N GLY A 248 -9.47 5.46 19.58
CA GLY A 248 -9.52 4.22 18.81
C GLY A 248 -10.23 4.31 17.46
N LEU A 249 -10.93 5.41 17.14
CA LEU A 249 -11.59 5.63 15.86
C LEU A 249 -10.78 6.59 14.99
N ARG A 250 -10.54 6.18 13.75
CA ARG A 250 -10.08 7.05 12.66
C ARG A 250 -11.03 6.91 11.48
N LEU A 251 -11.52 8.03 10.98
CA LEU A 251 -12.25 8.11 9.71
C LEU A 251 -11.43 8.94 8.75
N GLY A 252 -11.13 8.39 7.59
CA GLY A 252 -10.29 9.00 6.58
C GLY A 252 -11.04 9.25 5.27
N ALA A 253 -10.72 10.35 4.62
CA ALA A 253 -11.13 10.63 3.25
C ALA A 253 -9.93 11.18 2.47
N SER A 254 -9.73 10.73 1.25
CA SER A 254 -8.69 11.25 0.37
C SER A 254 -9.18 11.44 -1.06
N TRP A 255 -8.57 12.38 -1.74
CA TRP A 255 -8.81 12.70 -3.13
C TRP A 255 -7.48 12.93 -3.85
N TYR A 256 -7.40 12.45 -5.09
CA TYR A 256 -6.28 12.67 -6.00
C TYR A 256 -6.79 13.14 -7.34
N HIS A 257 -6.11 14.12 -7.92
CA HIS A 257 -6.39 14.62 -9.25
C HIS A 257 -5.11 14.85 -10.05
N CYS A 258 -5.09 14.36 -11.28
CA CYS A 258 -4.09 14.70 -12.29
C CYS A 258 -4.84 15.13 -13.55
N GLN A 259 -4.60 16.37 -14.00
CA GLN A 259 -5.34 16.97 -15.12
C GLN A 259 -5.09 16.24 -16.44
N ASN A 260 -3.86 15.80 -16.67
CA ASN A 260 -3.49 15.13 -17.93
C ASN A 260 -2.31 14.16 -17.74
N ALA A 261 -2.60 12.92 -17.41
CA ALA A 261 -1.56 11.88 -17.29
C ALA A 261 -0.82 11.58 -18.60
N ALA A 262 -1.39 11.95 -19.75
CA ALA A 262 -0.72 11.79 -21.04
C ALA A 262 0.46 12.75 -21.22
N SER A 263 0.39 13.96 -20.66
CA SER A 263 1.49 14.93 -20.73
C SER A 263 2.70 14.57 -19.88
N ASN A 264 2.55 13.62 -18.95
CA ASN A 264 3.63 13.06 -18.15
C ASN A 264 4.35 11.90 -18.87
N SER A 265 3.95 11.56 -20.09
CA SER A 265 4.63 10.56 -20.92
C SER A 265 5.97 11.11 -21.42
N ASP A 266 6.97 10.24 -21.58
CA ASP A 266 8.24 10.57 -22.27
C ASP A 266 8.04 10.88 -23.76
N LYS A 267 6.89 10.47 -24.31
CA LYS A 267 6.48 10.75 -25.71
C LYS A 267 5.09 11.39 -25.72
N PRO A 268 4.91 12.60 -25.14
CA PRO A 268 3.59 13.23 -25.03
C PRO A 268 2.96 13.54 -26.39
N THR A 269 3.75 13.74 -27.43
CA THR A 269 3.27 13.99 -28.81
C THR A 269 2.53 12.80 -29.41
N THR A 270 2.64 11.60 -28.83
CA THR A 270 1.86 10.43 -29.25
C THR A 270 0.40 10.47 -28.77
N TYR A 271 0.05 11.44 -27.94
CA TYR A 271 -1.30 11.68 -27.46
C TYR A 271 -1.88 12.93 -28.14
N SER A 272 -3.02 12.77 -28.78
CA SER A 272 -3.83 13.89 -29.34
C SER A 272 -4.97 14.30 -28.41
N PHE A 273 -4.99 13.79 -27.18
CA PHE A 273 -6.06 13.98 -26.21
C PHE A 273 -5.49 13.96 -24.79
N ASN A 274 -6.21 14.59 -23.87
CA ASN A 274 -5.87 14.57 -22.45
C ASN A 274 -6.36 13.28 -21.79
N VAL A 275 -5.68 12.85 -20.72
CA VAL A 275 -6.06 11.70 -19.89
C VAL A 275 -6.19 12.16 -18.43
N PRO A 276 -7.30 12.82 -18.07
CA PRO A 276 -7.52 13.23 -16.70
C PRO A 276 -7.82 12.03 -15.80
N VAL A 277 -7.27 12.08 -14.58
CA VAL A 277 -7.44 11.05 -13.55
C VAL A 277 -8.01 11.70 -12.30
N ASN A 278 -9.06 11.10 -11.73
CA ASN A 278 -9.62 11.46 -10.45
C ASN A 278 -9.82 10.20 -9.62
N LEU A 279 -9.26 10.18 -8.41
CA LEU A 279 -9.43 9.11 -7.44
C LEU A 279 -10.00 9.69 -6.15
N TRP A 280 -10.79 8.90 -5.46
CA TRP A 280 -11.26 9.21 -4.12
C TRP A 280 -11.34 7.92 -3.30
N ASN A 281 -11.06 8.07 -2.04
CA ASN A 281 -11.13 7.00 -1.06
C ASN A 281 -11.81 7.50 0.21
N VAL A 282 -12.58 6.63 0.83
CA VAL A 282 -13.07 6.78 2.20
C VAL A 282 -12.70 5.54 2.96
N ASP A 283 -12.12 5.71 4.14
CA ASP A 283 -11.71 4.61 4.99
C ASP A 283 -12.07 4.86 6.45
N ALA A 284 -12.17 3.78 7.19
CA ALA A 284 -12.42 3.78 8.61
C ALA A 284 -11.59 2.71 9.31
N GLN A 285 -11.11 3.05 10.49
CA GLN A 285 -10.49 2.09 11.39
C GLN A 285 -10.99 2.34 12.82
N TYR A 286 -11.43 1.28 13.47
CA TYR A 286 -11.72 1.29 14.88
C TYR A 286 -10.97 0.19 15.59
N GLN A 287 -10.29 0.54 16.67
CA GLN A 287 -9.66 -0.45 17.53
C GLN A 287 -9.89 -0.12 19.00
N ASN A 288 -10.10 -1.15 19.76
CA ASN A 288 -10.18 -1.07 21.21
C ASN A 288 -9.45 -2.27 21.85
N ARG A 289 -9.67 -2.45 23.14
CA ARG A 289 -9.11 -3.58 23.89
C ARG A 289 -9.51 -4.95 23.31
N TYR A 290 -10.71 -5.06 22.72
CA TYR A 290 -11.35 -6.32 22.35
C TYR A 290 -11.34 -6.62 20.84
N ALA A 291 -11.31 -5.59 20.02
CA ALA A 291 -11.49 -5.75 18.59
C ALA A 291 -10.72 -4.70 17.78
N ILE A 292 -10.41 -5.06 16.53
CA ILE A 292 -9.91 -4.16 15.49
C ILE A 292 -10.81 -4.37 14.28
N VAL A 293 -11.36 -3.29 13.73
CA VAL A 293 -12.17 -3.31 12.50
C VAL A 293 -11.62 -2.24 11.57
N ARG A 294 -11.45 -2.58 10.30
CA ARG A 294 -10.99 -1.66 9.25
C ARG A 294 -11.79 -1.87 7.98
N GLY A 295 -11.98 -0.81 7.24
CA GLY A 295 -12.62 -0.90 5.94
C GLY A 295 -12.33 0.32 5.08
N ASN A 296 -12.42 0.13 3.78
CA ASN A 296 -12.24 1.20 2.81
C ASN A 296 -13.12 1.02 1.57
N ILE A 297 -13.36 2.13 0.90
CA ILE A 297 -13.95 2.20 -0.43
C ILE A 297 -13.07 3.11 -1.25
N LEU A 298 -12.54 2.61 -2.36
CA LEU A 298 -11.73 3.34 -3.32
C LEU A 298 -12.41 3.29 -4.67
N SER A 299 -12.54 4.41 -5.33
CA SER A 299 -13.04 4.49 -6.70
C SER A 299 -12.37 5.62 -7.44
N GLY A 300 -12.38 5.55 -8.77
CA GLY A 300 -11.83 6.61 -9.58
C GLY A 300 -12.34 6.60 -11.00
N LYS A 301 -11.94 7.65 -11.72
CA LYS A 301 -12.26 7.85 -13.13
C LYS A 301 -11.03 8.22 -13.92
N VAL A 302 -10.91 7.64 -15.12
CA VAL A 302 -9.96 8.00 -16.17
C VAL A 302 -10.77 8.53 -17.36
N GLY A 303 -10.50 9.76 -17.77
CA GLY A 303 -11.18 10.34 -18.93
C GLY A 303 -10.51 9.92 -20.24
N ASN A 304 -11.27 9.95 -21.32
CA ASN A 304 -10.85 9.55 -22.66
C ASN A 304 -10.28 8.10 -22.70
N SER A 305 -10.83 7.23 -21.88
CA SER A 305 -10.37 5.84 -21.73
C SER A 305 -10.53 5.03 -23.02
N MET A 306 -11.51 5.35 -23.86
CA MET A 306 -11.69 4.74 -25.18
C MET A 306 -10.58 5.15 -26.14
N LEU A 307 -10.23 6.43 -26.19
CA LEU A 307 -9.13 6.93 -27.01
C LEU A 307 -7.79 6.36 -26.56
N LEU A 308 -7.58 6.29 -25.23
CA LEU A 308 -6.39 5.68 -24.64
C LEU A 308 -6.29 4.19 -25.00
N SER A 309 -7.40 3.46 -24.92
CA SER A 309 -7.47 2.05 -25.32
C SER A 309 -7.14 1.86 -26.79
N ALA A 310 -7.71 2.69 -27.69
CA ALA A 310 -7.46 2.63 -29.12
C ALA A 310 -5.98 2.94 -29.45
N ARG A 311 -5.37 3.90 -28.75
CA ARG A 311 -3.92 4.17 -28.86
C ARG A 311 -3.09 2.96 -28.44
N ASN A 312 -3.38 2.38 -27.28
CA ASN A 312 -2.62 1.27 -26.73
C ASN A 312 -2.69 0.00 -27.60
N VAL A 313 -3.81 -0.25 -28.26
CA VAL A 313 -3.93 -1.34 -29.25
C VAL A 313 -3.00 -1.12 -30.46
N ARG A 314 -2.81 0.13 -30.89
CA ARG A 314 -1.96 0.48 -32.04
C ARG A 314 -0.47 0.45 -31.72
N GLN A 315 -0.11 0.63 -30.45
CA GLN A 315 1.29 0.48 -30.04
C GLN A 315 1.61 -1.01 -30.05
N SER A 316 2.45 -1.39 -30.99
CA SER A 316 2.84 -2.78 -31.19
C SER A 316 3.28 -3.42 -29.88
N ASN A 317 2.93 -4.64 -29.73
CA ASN A 317 3.18 -5.61 -28.69
C ASN A 317 4.64 -5.70 -28.21
N ALA A 318 5.20 -4.60 -27.73
CA ALA A 318 6.52 -4.60 -27.11
C ALA A 318 6.53 -5.38 -25.78
N SER A 319 5.37 -5.77 -25.29
CA SER A 319 5.26 -6.67 -24.13
C SER A 319 4.25 -7.78 -24.43
N PRO A 320 4.70 -8.99 -24.67
CA PRO A 320 3.81 -10.15 -24.88
C PRO A 320 2.99 -10.52 -23.63
N TYR A 321 3.34 -9.98 -22.48
CA TYR A 321 2.76 -10.39 -21.18
C TYR A 321 1.70 -9.44 -20.64
N THR A 322 1.54 -8.26 -21.20
CA THR A 322 0.60 -7.26 -20.66
C THR A 322 -0.36 -6.79 -21.72
N LYS A 323 -1.62 -7.16 -21.61
CA LYS A 323 -2.67 -6.56 -22.41
C LYS A 323 -2.94 -5.15 -21.89
N THR A 324 -2.59 -4.16 -22.67
CA THR A 324 -2.71 -2.74 -22.31
C THR A 324 -4.10 -2.14 -22.60
N ALA A 325 -4.99 -2.90 -23.25
CA ALA A 325 -6.35 -2.47 -23.59
C ALA A 325 -7.35 -3.62 -23.45
N PRO A 326 -8.66 -3.32 -23.18
CA PRO A 326 -9.22 -2.01 -22.96
C PRO A 326 -8.91 -1.44 -21.55
N ILE A 327 -8.79 -0.12 -21.43
CA ILE A 327 -8.69 0.58 -20.15
C ILE A 327 -10.08 1.09 -19.79
N ALA A 328 -10.54 0.81 -18.58
CA ALA A 328 -11.84 1.26 -18.12
C ALA A 328 -11.85 2.75 -17.78
N SER A 329 -12.99 3.40 -17.98
CA SER A 329 -13.22 4.77 -17.51
C SER A 329 -13.41 4.84 -16.00
N LYS A 330 -13.80 3.72 -15.36
CA LYS A 330 -14.03 3.63 -13.91
C LYS A 330 -13.52 2.31 -13.37
N ALA A 331 -12.83 2.39 -12.23
CA ALA A 331 -12.48 1.25 -11.39
C ALA A 331 -13.02 1.44 -9.96
N VAL A 332 -13.18 0.34 -9.24
CA VAL A 332 -13.68 0.33 -7.86
C VAL A 332 -13.04 -0.79 -7.06
N SER A 333 -12.80 -0.51 -5.78
CA SER A 333 -12.42 -1.49 -4.78
C SER A 333 -13.08 -1.13 -3.45
N TYR A 334 -13.53 -2.13 -2.73
CA TYR A 334 -13.95 -1.96 -1.34
C TYR A 334 -13.67 -3.22 -0.54
N GLY A 335 -13.45 -3.05 0.75
CA GLY A 335 -13.20 -4.15 1.65
C GLY A 335 -13.46 -3.78 3.10
N ILE A 336 -13.65 -4.82 3.87
CA ILE A 336 -13.77 -4.74 5.33
C ILE A 336 -13.05 -5.93 5.95
N GLU A 337 -12.33 -5.68 7.02
CA GLU A 337 -11.72 -6.73 7.83
C GLU A 337 -11.95 -6.47 9.32
N GLY A 338 -12.10 -7.54 10.08
CA GLY A 338 -12.32 -7.47 11.52
C GLY A 338 -11.68 -8.62 12.26
N GLY A 339 -11.06 -8.32 13.40
CA GLY A 339 -10.43 -9.30 14.26
C GLY A 339 -10.75 -9.09 15.74
N VAL A 340 -10.89 -10.19 16.46
CA VAL A 340 -11.16 -10.21 17.90
C VAL A 340 -9.86 -10.41 18.66
N ARG A 341 -9.53 -9.50 19.57
CA ARG A 341 -8.32 -9.55 20.40
C ARG A 341 -8.58 -10.38 21.65
N LEU A 342 -8.20 -11.65 21.63
CA LEU A 342 -8.46 -12.56 22.76
C LEU A 342 -7.78 -12.08 24.05
N LYS A 343 -6.61 -11.47 23.95
CA LYS A 343 -5.92 -10.85 25.10
C LYS A 343 -6.81 -9.84 25.84
N GLY A 344 -7.71 -9.17 25.16
CA GLY A 344 -8.61 -8.19 25.76
C GLY A 344 -9.53 -8.77 26.85
N PHE A 345 -9.84 -10.06 26.79
CA PHE A 345 -10.71 -10.76 27.70
C PHE A 345 -9.97 -11.33 28.92
N PHE A 346 -8.64 -11.34 28.90
CA PHE A 346 -7.83 -11.85 30.01
C PHE A 346 -7.23 -10.71 30.83
N HIS A 347 -7.07 -10.95 32.13
CA HIS A 347 -6.44 -9.99 33.05
C HIS A 347 -4.90 -9.99 32.94
N ASN A 348 -4.33 -11.04 32.35
CA ASN A 348 -2.87 -11.16 32.20
C ASN A 348 -2.35 -10.28 31.06
N THR A 349 -1.74 -9.16 31.42
CA THR A 349 -1.15 -8.22 30.47
C THR A 349 0.08 -8.75 29.73
N LYS A 350 0.72 -9.80 30.23
CA LYS A 350 1.88 -10.46 29.61
C LYS A 350 1.50 -11.55 28.62
N ALA A 351 0.21 -11.94 28.53
CA ALA A 351 -0.24 -12.93 27.57
C ALA A 351 0.00 -12.43 26.13
N PRO A 352 0.35 -13.33 25.19
CA PRO A 352 0.42 -12.98 23.78
C PRO A 352 -0.95 -12.53 23.25
N ASP A 353 -0.96 -11.73 22.20
CA ASP A 353 -2.23 -11.36 21.56
C ASP A 353 -2.54 -12.34 20.43
N ILE A 354 -3.67 -13.03 20.54
CA ILE A 354 -4.19 -13.94 19.52
C ILE A 354 -5.42 -13.28 18.93
N ILE A 355 -5.45 -13.14 17.59
CA ILE A 355 -6.47 -12.37 16.88
C ILE A 355 -7.02 -13.22 15.74
N PRO A 356 -8.08 -14.02 15.95
CA PRO A 356 -8.86 -14.56 14.85
C PRO A 356 -9.51 -13.40 14.08
N PHE A 357 -9.53 -13.50 12.75
CA PHE A 357 -10.04 -12.45 11.87
C PHE A 357 -10.78 -13.00 10.66
N ALA A 358 -11.60 -12.15 10.07
CA ALA A 358 -12.19 -12.34 8.75
C ALA A 358 -12.05 -11.06 7.93
N ARG A 359 -11.89 -11.21 6.60
CA ARG A 359 -11.81 -10.12 5.63
C ARG A 359 -12.63 -10.45 4.41
N TYR A 360 -13.39 -9.47 3.94
CA TYR A 360 -14.05 -9.50 2.65
C TYR A 360 -13.51 -8.39 1.78
N GLU A 361 -13.27 -8.68 0.50
CA GLU A 361 -12.82 -7.72 -0.49
C GLU A 361 -13.55 -7.93 -1.82
N TYR A 362 -13.78 -6.82 -2.49
CA TYR A 362 -14.23 -6.76 -3.87
C TYR A 362 -13.41 -5.71 -4.61
N TYR A 363 -12.98 -6.05 -5.81
CA TYR A 363 -12.36 -5.08 -6.71
C TYR A 363 -12.66 -5.38 -8.17
N ASN A 364 -12.66 -4.34 -8.97
CA ASN A 364 -12.83 -4.42 -10.40
C ASN A 364 -12.08 -3.28 -11.09
N ALA A 365 -10.99 -3.64 -11.77
CA ALA A 365 -10.19 -2.69 -12.56
C ALA A 365 -10.96 -2.22 -13.80
N GLN A 366 -12.03 -2.93 -14.19
CA GLN A 366 -12.86 -2.63 -15.34
C GLN A 366 -14.35 -2.53 -14.99
N GLU A 367 -14.66 -1.68 -14.00
CA GLU A 367 -16.01 -1.50 -13.49
C GLU A 367 -16.95 -0.93 -14.57
N LYS A 368 -16.47 0.07 -15.33
CA LYS A 368 -17.25 0.67 -16.40
C LYS A 368 -16.32 1.26 -17.47
N GLY A 369 -16.64 0.98 -18.73
CA GLY A 369 -16.06 1.65 -19.90
C GLY A 369 -16.80 2.92 -20.28
N GLU A 370 -16.29 3.64 -21.26
CA GLU A 370 -17.06 4.64 -21.98
C GLU A 370 -18.10 3.97 -22.89
N THR A 371 -19.05 4.75 -23.40
CA THR A 371 -20.10 4.23 -24.29
C THR A 371 -19.48 3.50 -25.48
N GLY A 372 -19.88 2.26 -25.68
CA GLY A 372 -19.36 1.41 -26.77
C GLY A 372 -18.11 0.57 -26.40
N GLN A 373 -17.54 0.73 -25.21
CA GLN A 373 -16.45 -0.13 -24.74
C GLN A 373 -17.00 -1.39 -24.05
N THR A 374 -16.51 -2.56 -24.45
CA THR A 374 -16.76 -3.83 -23.74
C THR A 374 -15.68 -4.04 -22.68
N MET A 375 -16.12 -4.25 -21.45
CA MET A 375 -15.22 -4.50 -20.31
C MET A 375 -15.03 -6.00 -20.06
N GLU A 376 -13.90 -6.34 -19.48
CA GLU A 376 -13.53 -7.73 -19.21
C GLU A 376 -14.10 -8.19 -17.87
N ALA A 377 -15.16 -8.99 -17.93
CA ALA A 377 -15.83 -9.50 -16.72
C ALA A 377 -14.90 -10.33 -15.80
N ARG A 378 -13.82 -10.88 -16.36
CA ARG A 378 -12.88 -11.72 -15.63
C ARG A 378 -11.98 -10.94 -14.67
N LEU A 379 -11.92 -9.62 -14.77
CA LEU A 379 -11.16 -8.77 -13.84
C LEU A 379 -11.95 -8.36 -12.59
N LYS A 380 -13.24 -8.72 -12.55
CA LYS A 380 -14.06 -8.57 -11.37
C LYS A 380 -13.76 -9.69 -10.38
N THR A 381 -13.32 -9.32 -9.19
CA THR A 381 -12.90 -10.29 -8.17
C THR A 381 -13.59 -9.99 -6.84
N SER A 382 -14.09 -11.04 -6.19
CA SER A 382 -14.54 -11.01 -4.80
C SER A 382 -13.85 -12.10 -4.00
N MET A 383 -13.50 -11.82 -2.76
CA MET A 383 -12.75 -12.76 -1.94
C MET A 383 -13.09 -12.68 -0.46
N TRP A 384 -12.95 -13.82 0.20
CA TRP A 384 -12.97 -13.94 1.63
C TRP A 384 -11.63 -14.47 2.12
N THR A 385 -11.12 -13.88 3.20
CA THR A 385 -9.94 -14.38 3.90
C THR A 385 -10.30 -14.60 5.37
N PHE A 386 -9.97 -15.75 5.91
CA PHE A 386 -10.14 -16.10 7.31
C PHE A 386 -8.79 -16.50 7.87
N GLY A 387 -8.48 -16.08 9.07
CA GLY A 387 -7.17 -16.44 9.62
C GLY A 387 -6.99 -16.12 11.09
N LEU A 388 -5.75 -16.30 11.50
CA LEU A 388 -5.30 -16.13 12.86
C LEU A 388 -3.96 -15.39 12.89
N ASN A 389 -3.89 -14.35 13.70
CA ASN A 389 -2.66 -13.67 14.04
C ASN A 389 -2.24 -13.98 15.46
N TYR A 390 -0.98 -14.34 15.63
CA TYR A 390 -0.34 -14.56 16.91
C TYR A 390 0.77 -13.55 17.12
N LYS A 391 0.66 -12.71 18.14
CA LYS A 391 1.67 -11.71 18.52
C LYS A 391 2.31 -12.10 19.84
N PRO A 392 3.44 -12.83 19.83
CA PRO A 392 4.16 -13.17 21.07
C PRO A 392 4.66 -11.93 21.79
N ILE A 393 5.09 -10.94 21.04
CA ILE A 393 5.48 -9.60 21.51
C ILE A 393 4.92 -8.54 20.55
N PRO A 394 4.86 -7.26 20.93
CA PRO A 394 4.28 -6.20 20.08
C PRO A 394 4.90 -6.05 18.68
N TYR A 395 6.15 -6.45 18.52
CA TYR A 395 6.95 -6.24 17.31
C TYR A 395 7.01 -7.43 16.37
N ILE A 396 6.54 -8.60 16.78
CA ILE A 396 6.55 -9.83 15.97
C ILE A 396 5.13 -10.35 15.83
N ILE A 397 4.78 -10.72 14.59
CA ILE A 397 3.49 -11.32 14.27
C ILE A 397 3.70 -12.58 13.42
N VAL A 398 3.05 -13.66 13.84
CA VAL A 398 2.92 -14.89 13.04
C VAL A 398 1.49 -14.94 12.55
N LYS A 399 1.31 -15.22 11.27
CA LYS A 399 0.03 -15.19 10.58
C LYS A 399 -0.25 -16.51 9.91
N ALA A 400 -1.49 -16.93 9.95
CA ALA A 400 -2.00 -18.04 9.14
C ALA A 400 -3.35 -17.64 8.59
N ASP A 401 -3.55 -17.81 7.28
CA ASP A 401 -4.85 -17.50 6.68
C ASP A 401 -5.21 -18.43 5.51
N TYR A 402 -6.50 -18.48 5.25
CA TYR A 402 -7.10 -19.15 4.11
C TYR A 402 -7.94 -18.16 3.32
N THR A 403 -7.62 -18.00 2.05
CA THR A 403 -8.31 -17.12 1.13
C THR A 403 -9.06 -17.94 0.08
N THR A 404 -10.33 -17.62 -0.13
CA THR A 404 -11.12 -18.09 -1.28
C THR A 404 -11.46 -16.90 -2.16
N ARG A 405 -11.13 -17.01 -3.45
CA ARG A 405 -11.26 -15.94 -4.43
C ARG A 405 -12.19 -16.38 -5.55
N ARG A 406 -13.16 -15.55 -5.93
CA ARG A 406 -14.01 -15.70 -7.09
C ARG A 406 -13.67 -14.64 -8.12
N ILE A 407 -13.30 -15.10 -9.30
CA ILE A 407 -13.01 -14.27 -10.47
C ILE A 407 -14.27 -14.22 -11.33
N GLY A 408 -14.67 -13.05 -11.81
CA GLY A 408 -15.84 -12.89 -12.67
C GLY A 408 -15.64 -13.49 -14.06
N GLY A 409 -16.74 -13.82 -14.71
CA GLY A 409 -16.76 -14.38 -16.07
C GLY A 409 -16.29 -15.84 -16.17
N GLY A 410 -16.93 -16.60 -17.02
CA GLY A 410 -16.62 -18.01 -17.29
C GLY A 410 -17.06 -19.00 -16.21
N LYS A 411 -16.84 -20.27 -16.49
CA LYS A 411 -16.93 -21.38 -15.52
C LYS A 411 -15.58 -21.57 -14.81
N TYR A 412 -15.52 -22.30 -13.70
CA TYR A 412 -14.27 -22.66 -13.00
C TYR A 412 -13.43 -21.44 -12.54
N ASN A 413 -14.06 -20.51 -11.90
CA ASN A 413 -13.53 -19.21 -11.56
C ASN A 413 -13.14 -19.07 -10.08
N SER A 414 -12.99 -20.16 -9.35
CA SER A 414 -12.54 -20.18 -7.95
C SER A 414 -11.04 -20.39 -7.87
N GLU A 415 -10.38 -19.59 -7.05
CA GLU A 415 -9.00 -19.79 -6.63
C GLU A 415 -8.96 -19.81 -5.09
N ASN A 416 -8.14 -20.70 -4.53
CA ASN A 416 -7.98 -20.83 -3.10
C ASN A 416 -6.51 -20.76 -2.73
N GLU A 417 -6.23 -20.28 -1.53
CA GLU A 417 -4.87 -20.14 -1.03
C GLU A 417 -4.86 -20.35 0.47
N PHE A 418 -3.95 -21.19 0.95
CA PHE A 418 -3.54 -21.23 2.35
C PHE A 418 -2.17 -20.59 2.46
N ALA A 419 -1.99 -19.70 3.44
CA ALA A 419 -0.71 -19.03 3.62
C ALA A 419 -0.29 -18.96 5.09
N LEU A 420 1.02 -19.01 5.30
CA LEU A 420 1.69 -18.81 6.58
C LEU A 420 2.68 -17.67 6.43
N GLY A 421 2.75 -16.79 7.43
CA GLY A 421 3.66 -15.66 7.41
C GLY A 421 4.24 -15.36 8.78
N ILE A 422 5.43 -14.81 8.78
CA ILE A 422 6.03 -14.19 9.95
C ILE A 422 6.52 -12.80 9.55
N ALA A 423 6.25 -11.81 10.40
CA ALA A 423 6.70 -10.46 10.15
C ALA A 423 7.17 -9.79 11.44
N PHE A 424 8.06 -8.83 11.27
CA PHE A 424 8.46 -7.94 12.34
C PHE A 424 8.25 -6.47 11.92
N THR A 425 8.13 -5.58 12.89
CA THR A 425 8.17 -4.13 12.71
C THR A 425 8.67 -3.48 13.99
N GLY A 426 9.41 -2.39 13.88
CA GLY A 426 9.82 -1.64 15.06
C GLY A 426 10.89 -0.58 14.82
N TRP A 427 10.93 0.36 15.76
CA TRP A 427 12.03 1.29 15.92
C TRP A 427 13.01 0.75 16.95
N PHE A 428 14.26 0.58 16.53
CA PHE A 428 15.36 0.20 17.40
C PHE A 428 15.92 1.49 18.03
N LYS A 429 15.32 1.92 19.14
CA LYS A 429 15.83 3.07 19.89
C LYS A 429 17.09 2.65 20.63
N GLY A 430 18.19 3.38 20.46
CA GLY A 430 19.35 3.26 21.34
C GLY A 430 18.89 3.43 22.80
N LYS A 431 19.34 2.55 23.69
CA LYS A 431 19.11 2.76 25.13
C LYS A 431 19.66 4.14 25.49
N LYS A 432 18.88 4.97 26.19
CA LYS A 432 19.46 6.07 26.96
C LYS A 432 20.62 5.48 27.76
N ARG A 433 21.82 6.07 27.63
CA ARG A 433 22.91 5.74 28.51
C ARG A 433 22.35 5.88 29.94
N PHE A 434 22.30 4.80 30.67
CA PHE A 434 22.06 4.91 32.09
C PHE A 434 23.22 5.74 32.64
N ASP A 435 22.90 6.90 33.17
CA ASP A 435 23.87 7.66 33.94
C ASP A 435 24.33 6.72 35.05
N THR A 436 25.51 6.18 34.88
CA THR A 436 26.20 5.53 35.99
C THR A 436 26.56 6.67 36.96
N LYS A 437 25.79 6.71 38.06
CA LYS A 437 26.20 7.49 39.23
C LYS A 437 27.53 6.98 39.74
#